data_38110ace110d1f1e1605339f24d2e15f
#
_entry.id   38110ace110d1f1e1605339f24d2e15f
#
_cell.length_a   1.000
_cell.length_b   1.000
_cell.length_c   1.000
_cell.angle_alpha   90.00
_cell.angle_beta   90.00
_cell.angle_gamma   90.00
#
_symmetry.space_group_name_H-M   'P 1'
#
loop_
_entity.id
_entity.type
_entity.pdbx_description
1 polymer ?
#
loop_
_entity_poly.entity_id
_entity_poly.type
_entity_poly.pdbx_seq_one_letter_code
_entity_poly.pdbx_strand_id
1 'polypeptide(L)'
;YSASYVIPTSWLDAISNTSSLLAGGKISVNIIYGTKVYKTISCTFTCKVSETFLPTITSVTLADKTNTPVPSSWGNVFIQNQSGLRISAIACAASQGATVKKIKLALDDQYVEQAYSTSSLPTIQTISKSGSLQCTVTITDSRNRTCTKTCTVNVIPYDIPRFSLIESIRSTKSGEVDNDGTYFLSETAVEYSTCTGLN
;
A
#
# COMPACT_ATOMS: atom_id res chain seq x y z
N TYR A 1 34.62 -40.27 -11.41
CA TYR A 1 33.47 -40.38 -10.53
C TYR A 1 32.81 -39.04 -10.39
N SER A 2 31.50 -38.96 -10.54
CA SER A 2 30.67 -37.79 -10.31
C SER A 2 29.70 -38.10 -9.18
N ALA A 3 29.48 -37.12 -8.29
CA ALA A 3 28.48 -37.19 -7.24
C ALA A 3 27.63 -35.93 -7.30
N SER A 4 26.31 -36.06 -7.11
CA SER A 4 25.39 -34.95 -6.99
C SER A 4 24.91 -34.83 -5.55
N TYR A 5 24.82 -33.61 -5.06
CA TYR A 5 24.30 -33.34 -3.73
C TYR A 5 23.21 -32.27 -3.82
N VAL A 6 22.05 -32.56 -3.25
CA VAL A 6 20.95 -31.61 -3.20
C VAL A 6 21.14 -30.72 -1.96
N ILE A 7 21.29 -29.43 -2.18
CA ILE A 7 21.41 -28.47 -1.09
C ILE A 7 20.07 -28.40 -0.34
N PRO A 8 20.03 -28.65 0.98
CA PRO A 8 18.82 -28.53 1.76
C PRO A 8 18.26 -27.10 1.71
N THR A 9 16.93 -26.95 1.63
CA THR A 9 16.27 -25.65 1.63
C THR A 9 16.56 -24.86 2.93
N SER A 10 16.79 -25.54 4.05
CA SER A 10 17.20 -24.92 5.31
C SER A 10 18.50 -24.09 5.22
N TRP A 11 19.37 -24.39 4.26
CA TRP A 11 20.57 -23.57 4.04
C TRP A 11 20.22 -22.23 3.39
N LEU A 12 19.16 -22.19 2.55
CA LEU A 12 18.66 -20.95 1.98
C LEU A 12 18.06 -20.04 3.05
N ASP A 13 17.43 -20.63 4.08
CA ASP A 13 16.85 -19.88 5.21
C ASP A 13 17.93 -19.17 6.03
N ALA A 14 19.16 -19.70 6.08
CA ALA A 14 20.29 -19.04 6.73
C ALA A 14 20.80 -17.80 5.98
N ILE A 15 20.42 -17.63 4.70
CA ILE A 15 20.78 -16.46 3.87
C ILE A 15 19.63 -15.44 3.88
N SER A 16 19.17 -15.03 5.04
CA SER A 16 17.95 -14.22 5.18
C SER A 16 18.07 -12.77 4.69
N ASN A 17 19.26 -12.18 4.75
CA ASN A 17 19.48 -10.75 4.55
C ASN A 17 20.26 -10.38 3.29
N THR A 18 20.73 -11.36 2.53
CA THR A 18 21.46 -11.13 1.28
C THR A 18 20.89 -11.98 0.16
N SER A 19 20.92 -11.48 -1.05
CA SER A 19 20.50 -12.26 -2.24
C SER A 19 21.63 -13.16 -2.77
N SER A 20 22.85 -13.01 -2.26
CA SER A 20 23.96 -13.42 -3.07
C SER A 20 24.82 -14.56 -2.53
N LEU A 21 25.14 -14.70 -1.29
CA LEU A 21 26.16 -15.70 -0.99
C LEU A 21 26.06 -16.22 0.46
N LEU A 22 25.92 -17.52 0.61
CA LEU A 22 26.37 -18.16 1.83
C LEU A 22 27.88 -18.27 1.74
N ALA A 23 28.60 -17.47 2.52
CA ALA A 23 30.03 -17.58 2.62
C ALA A 23 30.37 -18.89 3.35
N GLY A 24 31.20 -19.73 2.76
CA GLY A 24 31.90 -20.79 3.50
C GLY A 24 31.29 -22.19 3.46
N GLY A 25 30.54 -22.55 2.42
CA GLY A 25 30.32 -23.97 2.16
C GLY A 25 31.65 -24.67 1.82
N LYS A 26 31.87 -25.81 2.43
CA LYS A 26 33.09 -26.63 2.21
C LYS A 26 32.69 -28.07 1.91
N ILE A 27 33.17 -28.59 0.81
CA ILE A 27 33.09 -30.03 0.48
C ILE A 27 34.43 -30.61 0.79
N SER A 28 34.45 -31.73 1.55
CA SER A 28 35.66 -32.47 1.85
C SER A 28 35.46 -33.90 1.40
N VAL A 29 36.42 -34.40 0.66
CA VAL A 29 36.49 -35.81 0.18
C VAL A 29 37.66 -36.49 0.86
N ASN A 30 37.37 -37.59 1.56
CA ASN A 30 38.38 -38.40 2.20
C ASN A 30 38.75 -39.58 1.25
N ILE A 31 40.02 -39.71 0.94
CA ILE A 31 40.55 -40.91 0.31
C ILE A 31 40.87 -41.89 1.44
N ILE A 32 40.17 -43.03 1.43
CA ILE A 32 40.27 -44.02 2.52
C ILE A 32 40.93 -45.29 1.93
N TYR A 33 41.90 -45.81 2.66
CA TYR A 33 42.48 -47.11 2.42
C TYR A 33 42.27 -48.00 3.68
N GLY A 34 41.50 -49.08 3.53
CA GLY A 34 40.98 -49.81 4.68
C GLY A 34 40.14 -48.96 5.61
N THR A 35 40.55 -48.81 6.86
CA THR A 35 39.90 -47.94 7.85
C THR A 35 40.62 -46.57 8.03
N LYS A 36 41.74 -46.35 7.33
CA LYS A 36 42.58 -45.16 7.47
C LYS A 36 42.25 -44.14 6.39
N VAL A 37 42.03 -42.87 6.80
CA VAL A 37 42.01 -41.75 5.89
C VAL A 37 43.45 -41.44 5.44
N TYR A 38 43.70 -41.64 4.16
CA TYR A 38 45.02 -41.40 3.55
C TYR A 38 45.20 -39.91 3.25
N LYS A 39 44.17 -39.28 2.70
CA LYS A 39 44.19 -37.87 2.30
C LYS A 39 42.79 -37.30 2.31
N THR A 40 42.70 -36.05 2.77
CA THR A 40 41.48 -35.22 2.63
C THR A 40 41.73 -34.14 1.60
N ILE A 41 40.87 -34.02 0.61
CA ILE A 41 40.84 -32.90 -0.35
C ILE A 41 39.62 -32.11 -0.06
N SER A 42 39.75 -30.77 0.02
CA SER A 42 38.64 -29.87 0.28
C SER A 42 38.57 -28.77 -0.73
N CYS A 43 37.35 -28.39 -1.13
CA CYS A 43 37.08 -27.18 -1.87
C CYS A 43 35.98 -26.34 -1.19
N THR A 44 36.06 -25.06 -1.35
CA THR A 44 35.02 -24.15 -0.86
C THR A 44 34.06 -23.85 -2.02
N PHE A 45 32.81 -23.68 -1.70
CA PHE A 45 31.78 -23.28 -2.66
C PHE A 45 30.89 -22.20 -2.05
N THR A 46 30.19 -21.49 -2.90
CA THR A 46 29.22 -20.44 -2.53
C THR A 46 27.83 -20.85 -3.00
N CYS A 47 26.83 -20.65 -2.13
CA CYS A 47 25.43 -20.80 -2.47
C CYS A 47 24.82 -19.45 -2.79
N LYS A 48 24.03 -19.38 -3.86
CA LYS A 48 23.24 -18.19 -4.20
C LYS A 48 21.77 -18.54 -4.09
N VAL A 49 21.00 -17.69 -3.43
CA VAL A 49 19.54 -17.79 -3.44
C VAL A 49 19.04 -17.33 -4.81
N SER A 50 18.30 -18.21 -5.50
CA SER A 50 17.74 -17.85 -6.81
C SER A 50 16.90 -16.57 -6.73
N GLU A 51 16.99 -15.75 -7.76
CA GLU A 51 16.19 -14.53 -7.89
C GLU A 51 14.70 -14.79 -8.11
N THR A 52 14.34 -16.04 -8.40
CA THR A 52 12.94 -16.48 -8.54
C THR A 52 12.20 -16.57 -7.22
N PHE A 53 12.90 -16.59 -6.08
CA PHE A 53 12.28 -16.58 -4.75
C PHE A 53 11.91 -15.17 -4.34
N LEU A 54 10.82 -14.66 -4.90
CA LEU A 54 10.26 -13.34 -4.59
C LEU A 54 9.33 -13.39 -3.37
N PRO A 55 9.16 -12.27 -2.66
CA PRO A 55 8.07 -12.14 -1.71
C PRO A 55 6.72 -12.19 -2.44
N THR A 56 5.64 -12.45 -1.72
CA THR A 56 4.28 -12.57 -2.28
C THR A 56 3.28 -11.73 -1.50
N ILE A 57 2.28 -11.16 -2.21
CA ILE A 57 1.11 -10.52 -1.62
C ILE A 57 -0.12 -11.33 -2.04
N THR A 58 -0.72 -12.05 -1.11
CA THR A 58 -1.92 -12.85 -1.37
C THR A 58 -3.16 -11.96 -1.40
N SER A 59 -3.34 -11.11 -0.39
CA SER A 59 -4.49 -10.22 -0.32
C SER A 59 -4.12 -8.85 0.23
N VAL A 60 -4.86 -7.83 -0.18
CA VAL A 60 -4.82 -6.46 0.35
C VAL A 60 -6.26 -5.99 0.50
N THR A 61 -6.59 -5.45 1.65
CA THR A 61 -7.86 -4.77 1.91
C THR A 61 -7.58 -3.30 2.17
N LEU A 62 -8.22 -2.45 1.40
CA LEU A 62 -8.15 -1.00 1.54
C LEU A 62 -9.38 -0.49 2.28
N ALA A 63 -9.24 0.58 3.04
CA ALA A 63 -10.34 1.23 3.74
C ALA A 63 -10.10 2.75 3.81
N ASP A 64 -11.18 3.49 4.00
CA ASP A 64 -11.08 4.90 4.33
C ASP A 64 -10.44 5.07 5.71
N LYS A 65 -9.48 5.97 5.80
CA LYS A 65 -8.82 6.33 7.06
C LYS A 65 -9.74 7.09 8.00
N THR A 66 -10.56 7.97 7.45
CA THR A 66 -11.37 8.92 8.23
C THR A 66 -12.61 8.27 8.84
N ASN A 67 -12.97 7.07 8.39
CA ASN A 67 -14.26 6.45 8.70
C ASN A 67 -15.44 7.40 8.41
N THR A 68 -15.27 8.31 7.46
CA THR A 68 -16.37 9.18 7.01
C THR A 68 -17.51 8.28 6.58
N PRO A 69 -18.68 8.39 7.18
CA PRO A 69 -19.79 7.51 6.85
C PRO A 69 -20.30 7.83 5.45
N VAL A 70 -19.73 7.15 4.49
CA VAL A 70 -20.29 7.10 3.14
C VAL A 70 -21.49 6.17 3.22
N PRO A 71 -22.66 6.56 2.70
CA PRO A 71 -23.82 5.67 2.66
C PRO A 71 -23.47 4.31 2.06
N SER A 72 -23.87 3.23 2.69
CA SER A 72 -23.56 1.86 2.23
C SER A 72 -24.09 1.59 0.81
N SER A 73 -25.14 2.30 0.39
CA SER A 73 -25.67 2.26 -0.97
C SER A 73 -24.69 2.77 -2.04
N TRP A 74 -23.71 3.56 -1.67
CA TRP A 74 -22.69 4.07 -2.58
C TRP A 74 -21.58 3.06 -2.88
N GLY A 75 -21.54 1.96 -2.13
CA GLY A 75 -20.51 0.94 -2.29
C GLY A 75 -19.17 1.36 -1.72
N ASN A 76 -18.10 0.78 -2.24
CA ASN A 76 -16.72 1.04 -1.77
C ASN A 76 -16.10 2.22 -2.53
N VAL A 77 -16.50 3.44 -2.17
CA VAL A 77 -16.02 4.69 -2.77
C VAL A 77 -15.34 5.58 -1.74
N PHE A 78 -14.51 6.47 -2.23
CA PHE A 78 -13.81 7.49 -1.44
C PHE A 78 -14.26 8.88 -1.91
N ILE A 79 -14.14 9.89 -1.06
CA ILE A 79 -14.54 11.26 -1.37
C ILE A 79 -13.29 12.14 -1.45
N GLN A 80 -13.12 12.85 -2.56
CA GLN A 80 -12.01 13.78 -2.79
C GLN A 80 -11.90 14.79 -1.64
N ASN A 81 -10.67 15.05 -1.17
CA ASN A 81 -10.31 15.95 -0.09
C ASN A 81 -10.93 15.63 1.28
N GLN A 82 -11.81 14.62 1.39
CA GLN A 82 -12.45 14.21 2.64
C GLN A 82 -11.96 12.84 3.11
N SER A 83 -11.74 11.91 2.18
CA SER A 83 -11.25 10.58 2.48
C SER A 83 -9.73 10.51 2.49
N GLY A 84 -9.20 9.62 3.32
CA GLY A 84 -7.83 9.11 3.23
C GLY A 84 -7.82 7.63 2.88
N LEU A 85 -6.71 7.12 2.39
CA LEU A 85 -6.57 5.71 2.01
C LEU A 85 -5.63 4.99 2.97
N ARG A 86 -6.09 3.92 3.58
CA ARG A 86 -5.25 3.04 4.41
C ARG A 86 -5.34 1.59 3.96
N ILE A 87 -4.25 0.87 4.18
CA ILE A 87 -4.32 -0.59 4.16
C ILE A 87 -4.91 -1.03 5.51
N SER A 88 -6.08 -1.67 5.48
CA SER A 88 -6.73 -2.20 6.70
C SER A 88 -6.28 -3.62 7.02
N ALA A 89 -5.94 -4.41 5.99
CA ALA A 89 -5.36 -5.73 6.15
C ALA A 89 -4.49 -6.09 4.94
N ILE A 90 -3.44 -6.85 5.19
CA ILE A 90 -2.57 -7.41 4.16
C ILE A 90 -2.13 -8.82 4.55
N ALA A 91 -2.22 -9.75 3.60
CA ALA A 91 -1.60 -11.05 3.71
C ALA A 91 -0.41 -11.10 2.73
N CYS A 92 0.79 -11.14 3.29
CA CYS A 92 2.02 -11.19 2.52
C CYS A 92 3.08 -12.04 3.23
N ALA A 93 4.00 -12.58 2.46
CA ALA A 93 5.10 -13.40 2.97
C ALA A 93 6.36 -13.16 2.15
N ALA A 94 7.51 -13.22 2.81
CA ALA A 94 8.79 -13.37 2.13
C ALA A 94 9.10 -14.87 1.95
N SER A 95 10.06 -15.17 1.08
CA SER A 95 10.39 -16.54 0.68
C SER A 95 11.74 -16.97 1.24
N GLN A 96 11.89 -18.28 1.53
CA GLN A 96 13.17 -18.92 1.88
C GLN A 96 13.93 -18.16 2.98
N GLY A 97 13.33 -18.04 4.16
CA GLY A 97 13.94 -17.41 5.34
C GLY A 97 14.10 -15.90 5.29
N ALA A 98 13.78 -15.23 4.18
CA ALA A 98 13.71 -13.77 4.15
C ALA A 98 12.54 -13.26 4.99
N THR A 99 12.58 -12.00 5.39
CA THR A 99 11.52 -11.32 6.13
C THR A 99 11.05 -10.08 5.38
N VAL A 100 9.78 -9.75 5.48
CA VAL A 100 9.28 -8.48 4.90
C VAL A 100 9.84 -7.32 5.71
N LYS A 101 10.49 -6.37 5.05
CA LYS A 101 11.16 -5.23 5.69
C LYS A 101 10.43 -3.91 5.49
N LYS A 102 9.89 -3.70 4.30
CA LYS A 102 9.23 -2.44 3.96
C LYS A 102 7.90 -2.70 3.26
N ILE A 103 7.02 -1.73 3.40
CA ILE A 103 5.75 -1.66 2.69
C ILE A 103 5.54 -0.25 2.16
N LYS A 104 5.11 -0.15 0.91
CA LYS A 104 4.76 1.10 0.24
C LYS A 104 3.32 1.04 -0.25
N LEU A 105 2.55 2.05 0.07
CA LEU A 105 1.23 2.33 -0.50
C LEU A 105 1.37 3.54 -1.42
N ALA A 106 0.99 3.38 -2.67
CA ALA A 106 0.97 4.46 -3.64
C ALA A 106 -0.43 4.59 -4.26
N LEU A 107 -0.89 5.81 -4.43
CA LEU A 107 -2.12 6.16 -5.11
C LEU A 107 -1.80 7.31 -6.07
N ASP A 108 -1.80 6.98 -7.36
CA ASP A 108 -1.38 7.88 -8.42
C ASP A 108 0.01 8.50 -8.11
N ASP A 109 0.11 9.83 -7.90
CA ASP A 109 1.35 10.55 -7.58
C ASP A 109 1.69 10.62 -6.08
N GLN A 110 0.77 10.19 -5.21
CA GLN A 110 0.97 10.17 -3.76
C GLN A 110 1.50 8.81 -3.31
N TYR A 111 2.42 8.79 -2.36
CA TYR A 111 2.84 7.53 -1.74
C TYR A 111 3.29 7.70 -0.30
N VAL A 112 3.22 6.60 0.45
CA VAL A 112 3.79 6.44 1.78
C VAL A 112 4.58 5.14 1.82
N GLU A 113 5.84 5.19 2.21
CA GLU A 113 6.69 4.02 2.44
C GLU A 113 7.15 4.02 3.89
N GLN A 114 7.13 2.85 4.52
CA GLN A 114 7.55 2.67 5.90
C GLN A 114 8.11 1.26 6.15
N ALA A 115 8.73 1.06 7.31
CA ALA A 115 9.07 -0.28 7.79
C ALA A 115 7.79 -1.12 7.93
N TYR A 116 7.87 -2.39 7.52
CA TYR A 116 6.72 -3.28 7.64
C TYR A 116 6.42 -3.63 9.09
N SER A 117 5.18 -3.41 9.48
CA SER A 117 4.63 -3.84 10.76
C SER A 117 3.16 -4.18 10.58
N THR A 118 2.71 -5.29 11.15
CA THR A 118 1.30 -5.68 11.13
C THR A 118 0.41 -4.78 11.98
N SER A 119 0.98 -4.10 12.98
CA SER A 119 0.28 -3.16 13.86
C SER A 119 0.21 -1.73 13.32
N SER A 120 1.03 -1.40 12.32
CA SER A 120 1.08 -0.07 11.72
C SER A 120 1.28 -0.19 10.21
N LEU A 121 0.21 -0.01 9.46
CA LEU A 121 0.22 -0.08 8.00
C LEU A 121 0.18 1.33 7.39
N PRO A 122 0.74 1.54 6.18
CA PRO A 122 0.82 2.86 5.57
C PRO A 122 -0.55 3.44 5.27
N THR A 123 -0.65 4.76 5.43
CA THR A 123 -1.86 5.53 5.25
C THR A 123 -1.57 6.82 4.48
N ILE A 124 -2.26 7.04 3.37
CA ILE A 124 -2.34 8.32 2.67
C ILE A 124 -3.41 9.14 3.38
N GLN A 125 -3.04 10.32 3.87
CA GLN A 125 -3.89 11.10 4.79
C GLN A 125 -5.11 11.69 4.09
N THR A 126 -4.94 12.19 2.87
CA THR A 126 -6.00 12.84 2.08
C THR A 126 -5.83 12.49 0.61
N ILE A 127 -6.91 12.12 -0.04
CA ILE A 127 -6.95 11.85 -1.47
C ILE A 127 -7.32 13.15 -2.18
N SER A 128 -6.38 13.74 -2.92
CA SER A 128 -6.55 15.05 -3.57
C SER A 128 -7.17 14.97 -4.96
N LYS A 129 -7.09 13.81 -5.62
CA LYS A 129 -7.64 13.61 -6.98
C LYS A 129 -8.93 12.82 -6.94
N SER A 130 -9.76 12.98 -7.96
CA SER A 130 -11.00 12.22 -8.15
C SER A 130 -10.94 11.35 -9.39
N GLY A 131 -11.90 10.45 -9.51
CA GLY A 131 -12.01 9.50 -10.61
C GLY A 131 -11.54 8.09 -10.23
N SER A 132 -11.22 7.30 -11.22
CA SER A 132 -10.71 5.93 -11.06
C SER A 132 -9.18 5.98 -10.97
N LEU A 133 -8.65 5.89 -9.75
CA LEU A 133 -7.22 6.02 -9.47
C LEU A 133 -6.57 4.65 -9.32
N GLN A 134 -5.34 4.51 -9.81
CA GLN A 134 -4.55 3.30 -9.63
C GLN A 134 -3.88 3.32 -8.26
N CYS A 135 -4.18 2.31 -7.46
CA CYS A 135 -3.52 2.05 -6.18
C CYS A 135 -2.53 0.90 -6.33
N THR A 136 -1.35 1.07 -5.78
CA THR A 136 -0.28 0.07 -5.83
C THR A 136 0.27 -0.17 -4.43
N VAL A 137 0.28 -1.44 -4.02
CA VAL A 137 0.92 -1.87 -2.77
C VAL A 137 2.15 -2.68 -3.09
N THR A 138 3.31 -2.23 -2.62
CA THR A 138 4.60 -2.92 -2.83
C THR A 138 5.18 -3.32 -1.49
N ILE A 139 5.61 -4.57 -1.37
CA ILE A 139 6.43 -5.03 -0.25
C ILE A 139 7.87 -5.25 -0.70
N THR A 140 8.81 -5.03 0.20
CA THR A 140 10.23 -5.30 0.00
C THR A 140 10.72 -6.22 1.11
N ASP A 141 11.39 -7.30 0.73
CA ASP A 141 11.95 -8.26 1.68
C ASP A 141 13.36 -7.86 2.16
N SER A 142 13.92 -8.65 3.08
CA SER A 142 15.26 -8.45 3.63
C SER A 142 16.39 -8.65 2.61
N ARG A 143 16.10 -9.22 1.44
CA ARG A 143 17.02 -9.36 0.31
C ARG A 143 16.86 -8.24 -0.73
N ASN A 144 16.04 -7.19 -0.44
CA ASN A 144 15.68 -6.10 -1.35
C ASN A 144 14.89 -6.54 -2.58
N ARG A 145 14.22 -7.68 -2.52
CA ARG A 145 13.32 -8.14 -3.57
C ARG A 145 11.92 -7.61 -3.31
N THR A 146 11.19 -7.34 -4.38
CA THR A 146 9.89 -6.70 -4.29
C THR A 146 8.79 -7.55 -4.89
N CYS A 147 7.58 -7.38 -4.36
CA CYS A 147 6.34 -7.83 -4.97
C CYS A 147 5.33 -6.69 -4.91
N THR A 148 4.57 -6.54 -5.98
CA THR A 148 3.61 -5.45 -6.13
C THR A 148 2.23 -6.01 -6.45
N LYS A 149 1.20 -5.44 -5.81
CA LYS A 149 -0.20 -5.70 -6.10
C LYS A 149 -0.91 -4.40 -6.44
N THR A 150 -1.63 -4.39 -7.57
CA THR A 150 -2.36 -3.22 -8.06
C THR A 150 -3.85 -3.41 -7.86
N CYS A 151 -4.55 -2.36 -7.53
CA CYS A 151 -6.01 -2.30 -7.45
C CYS A 151 -6.50 -0.90 -7.87
N THR A 152 -7.78 -0.78 -8.14
CA THR A 152 -8.41 0.48 -8.52
C THR A 152 -9.19 1.03 -7.34
N VAL A 153 -9.11 2.34 -7.12
CA VAL A 153 -9.82 3.09 -6.10
C VAL A 153 -10.69 4.12 -6.79
N ASN A 154 -11.99 4.08 -6.53
CA ASN A 154 -12.95 5.04 -7.09
C ASN A 154 -13.13 6.20 -6.12
N VAL A 155 -12.82 7.41 -6.57
CA VAL A 155 -12.88 8.64 -5.78
C VAL A 155 -13.87 9.60 -6.41
N ILE A 156 -14.88 9.98 -5.64
CA ILE A 156 -15.92 10.90 -6.06
C ILE A 156 -15.42 12.33 -5.91
N PRO A 157 -15.61 13.20 -6.92
CA PRO A 157 -15.27 14.61 -6.81
C PRO A 157 -16.14 15.28 -5.74
N TYR A 158 -15.53 16.16 -4.96
CA TYR A 158 -16.20 16.88 -3.90
C TYR A 158 -15.70 18.31 -3.78
N ASP A 159 -16.64 19.24 -3.83
CA ASP A 159 -16.42 20.65 -3.54
C ASP A 159 -17.14 21.04 -2.25
N ILE A 160 -16.47 21.82 -1.42
CA ILE A 160 -17.06 22.36 -0.18
C ILE A 160 -18.23 23.25 -0.54
N PRO A 161 -19.39 23.10 0.14
CA PRO A 161 -20.51 24.00 -0.06
C PRO A 161 -20.09 25.45 0.14
N ARG A 162 -20.52 26.32 -0.77
CA ARG A 162 -20.23 27.76 -0.74
C ARG A 162 -21.46 28.56 -1.13
N PHE A 163 -21.54 29.75 -0.59
CA PHE A 163 -22.50 30.72 -1.12
C PHE A 163 -21.98 31.28 -2.45
N SER A 164 -22.80 31.21 -3.50
CA SER A 164 -22.51 31.81 -4.80
C SER A 164 -23.19 33.17 -4.96
N LEU A 165 -24.24 33.42 -4.17
CA LEU A 165 -24.94 34.70 -4.11
C LEU A 165 -25.32 34.99 -2.67
N ILE A 166 -25.08 36.23 -2.22
CA ILE A 166 -25.62 36.78 -0.99
C ILE A 166 -25.99 38.21 -1.31
N GLU A 167 -27.29 38.47 -1.47
CA GLU A 167 -27.82 39.79 -1.68
C GLU A 167 -28.81 40.11 -0.57
N SER A 168 -28.80 41.35 -0.07
CA SER A 168 -29.75 41.82 0.88
C SER A 168 -30.21 43.24 0.52
N ILE A 169 -31.49 43.44 0.44
CA ILE A 169 -32.08 44.72 0.12
C ILE A 169 -33.11 45.07 1.23
N ARG A 170 -33.28 46.36 1.47
CA ARG A 170 -34.32 46.84 2.40
C ARG A 170 -35.70 46.47 1.86
N SER A 171 -36.59 46.12 2.75
CA SER A 171 -37.93 45.67 2.40
C SER A 171 -38.96 46.02 3.46
N THR A 172 -40.23 45.92 3.03
CA THR A 172 -41.37 45.87 3.95
C THR A 172 -41.43 44.51 4.66
N LYS A 173 -42.30 44.39 5.63
CA LYS A 173 -42.57 43.11 6.31
C LYS A 173 -43.12 42.06 5.39
N SER A 174 -43.80 42.47 4.31
CA SER A 174 -44.33 41.56 3.27
C SER A 174 -43.27 41.09 2.24
N GLY A 175 -42.03 41.61 2.31
CA GLY A 175 -40.97 41.25 1.38
C GLY A 175 -40.91 42.12 0.13
N GLU A 176 -41.69 43.22 0.04
CA GLU A 176 -41.59 44.17 -1.07
C GLU A 176 -40.36 45.07 -0.86
N VAL A 177 -39.61 45.37 -1.94
CA VAL A 177 -38.44 46.24 -1.90
C VAL A 177 -38.89 47.64 -1.47
N ASP A 178 -38.30 48.19 -0.41
CA ASP A 178 -38.56 49.51 0.11
C ASP A 178 -37.28 50.09 0.73
N ASN A 179 -36.75 51.16 0.18
CA ASN A 179 -35.51 51.79 0.62
C ASN A 179 -35.58 52.34 2.04
N ASP A 180 -36.77 52.65 2.53
CA ASP A 180 -37.04 53.13 3.87
C ASP A 180 -37.54 52.00 4.78
N GLY A 181 -37.68 50.80 4.25
CA GLY A 181 -38.13 49.62 4.96
C GLY A 181 -37.22 49.25 6.17
N THR A 182 -37.85 48.72 7.21
CA THR A 182 -37.16 48.28 8.43
C THR A 182 -36.80 46.81 8.44
N TYR A 183 -37.16 46.10 7.39
CA TYR A 183 -36.82 44.67 7.14
C TYR A 183 -35.79 44.53 6.05
N PHE A 184 -35.19 43.33 5.97
CA PHE A 184 -34.32 42.95 4.88
C PHE A 184 -34.92 41.74 4.15
N LEU A 185 -34.98 41.82 2.82
CA LEU A 185 -35.14 40.69 1.96
C LEU A 185 -33.72 40.18 1.62
N SER A 186 -33.41 38.94 1.94
CA SER A 186 -32.11 38.36 1.65
C SER A 186 -32.31 37.18 0.70
N GLU A 187 -31.60 37.22 -0.41
CA GLU A 187 -31.51 36.13 -1.37
C GLU A 187 -30.14 35.47 -1.24
N THR A 188 -30.13 34.16 -1.10
CA THR A 188 -28.91 33.38 -1.02
C THR A 188 -28.96 32.20 -1.96
N ALA A 189 -27.91 32.01 -2.74
CA ALA A 189 -27.68 30.80 -3.51
C ALA A 189 -26.52 30.00 -2.93
N VAL A 190 -26.68 28.70 -2.84
CA VAL A 190 -25.66 27.78 -2.31
C VAL A 190 -25.27 26.80 -3.41
N GLU A 191 -23.99 26.78 -3.71
CA GLU A 191 -23.40 25.72 -4.54
C GLU A 191 -22.90 24.60 -3.63
N TYR A 192 -23.17 23.37 -4.00
CA TYR A 192 -22.71 22.17 -3.29
C TYR A 192 -22.47 21.03 -4.27
N SER A 193 -21.61 20.11 -3.85
CA SER A 193 -21.31 18.91 -4.64
C SER A 193 -22.48 17.93 -4.59
N THR A 194 -22.99 17.56 -5.75
CA THR A 194 -24.10 16.60 -5.87
C THR A 194 -23.63 15.15 -5.77
N CYS A 195 -22.30 14.90 -5.65
CA CYS A 195 -21.71 13.55 -5.63
C CYS A 195 -22.23 12.67 -6.76
N THR A 196 -22.39 13.27 -7.93
CA THR A 196 -22.92 12.79 -9.22
C THR A 196 -23.48 11.37 -9.23
N GLY A 197 -24.81 11.29 -9.16
CA GLY A 197 -25.56 10.05 -9.40
C GLY A 197 -25.66 9.08 -8.23
N LEU A 198 -25.20 9.48 -7.03
CA LEU A 198 -25.24 8.69 -5.81
C LEU A 198 -26.25 9.22 -4.77
N ASN A 199 -26.84 10.40 -5.02
CA ASN A 199 -27.93 10.99 -4.23
C ASN A 199 -29.29 10.62 -4.79
#